data_bdb4bc62a45e52146d983246dec00ff3
#
_entry.id   bdb4bc62a45e52146d983246dec00ff3
#
_cell.length_a   1.000
_cell.length_b   1.000
_cell.length_c   1.000
_cell.angle_alpha   90.00
_cell.angle_beta   90.00
_cell.angle_gamma   90.00
#
_symmetry.space_group_name_H-M   'P 1'
#
loop_
_entity.id
_entity.type
_entity.pdbx_description
1 polymer ?
#
loop_
_entity_poly.entity_id
_entity_poly.type
_entity_poly.pdbx_seq_one_letter_code
_entity_poly.pdbx_strand_id
1 'polypeptide(L)'
;MKVLYDYIGFAPRISGVSRYLCEIISNMPKDIDYEIALKQSDNLYLRNMKIIDNIEIPQVTPDNYVPFNFPLKKKVYGALQRFLPTFPSPNNINRQYSIEKIKSGDFDLLHHTRFNEYFLPYIGKKPFIFTIHDMNHEIFNYRKVDQHAKKVLSKKAIHIIAISQNTKEDLMRIYGVPDKKITVIHHGGPKKIDFNKEKIINSPYLLYVGKRNGYKNFIQTLKDFSEFIRKYSQFKLVCTGGAFSKEEIQIINKLKLKDYVIQMFVTETQLANLYHNAWAFVYPSLYEGFGLPILEAYTYKCPVLLNKKSCFPEIAGDAAIYFDSQPNTSNLPQKLIELYHYSETQRLQLIEKETNQLKQYNWKKTAQETANVYRNIL
;
A
#
# COMPACT_ATOMS: atom_id res chain seq x y z
N MET A 1 -12.12 -15.74 -21.63
CA MET A 1 -12.62 -14.43 -21.17
C MET A 1 -11.47 -13.44 -21.20
N LYS A 2 -11.70 -12.24 -21.76
CA LYS A 2 -10.68 -11.19 -21.88
C LYS A 2 -10.99 -10.04 -20.91
N VAL A 3 -10.06 -9.74 -20.00
CA VAL A 3 -10.16 -8.64 -19.01
C VAL A 3 -9.26 -7.48 -19.42
N LEU A 4 -9.84 -6.30 -19.57
CA LEU A 4 -9.10 -5.08 -19.82
C LEU A 4 -8.77 -4.39 -18.47
N TYR A 5 -7.50 -4.07 -18.25
CA TYR A 5 -7.06 -3.20 -17.16
C TYR A 5 -6.73 -1.82 -17.70
N ASP A 6 -7.19 -0.78 -17.04
CA ASP A 6 -6.81 0.59 -17.44
C ASP A 6 -5.40 0.96 -16.95
N TYR A 7 -4.87 2.06 -17.49
CA TYR A 7 -3.47 2.44 -17.28
C TYR A 7 -3.15 3.02 -15.90
N ILE A 8 -4.15 3.57 -15.18
CA ILE A 8 -3.89 4.49 -14.05
C ILE A 8 -3.14 3.80 -12.90
N GLY A 9 -3.49 2.55 -12.59
CA GLY A 9 -2.82 1.78 -11.54
C GLY A 9 -1.36 1.47 -11.84
N PHE A 10 -0.96 1.50 -13.11
CA PHE A 10 0.40 1.21 -13.60
C PHE A 10 1.22 2.46 -13.93
N ALA A 11 0.62 3.65 -13.85
CA ALA A 11 1.29 4.92 -14.15
C ALA A 11 2.40 5.29 -13.12
N PRO A 12 2.25 5.07 -11.80
CA PRO A 12 3.34 5.35 -10.87
C PRO A 12 4.51 4.39 -11.05
N ARG A 13 5.75 4.91 -10.99
CA ARG A 13 6.97 4.10 -11.06
C ARG A 13 7.00 2.99 -10.00
N ILE A 14 6.59 3.30 -8.77
CA ILE A 14 6.46 2.36 -7.64
C ILE A 14 5.19 2.70 -6.87
N SER A 15 4.30 1.73 -6.66
CA SER A 15 3.17 1.87 -5.73
C SER A 15 2.65 0.51 -5.28
N GLY A 16 2.03 0.45 -4.09
CA GLY A 16 1.39 -0.78 -3.59
C GLY A 16 0.26 -1.27 -4.51
N VAL A 17 -0.48 -0.35 -5.14
CA VAL A 17 -1.53 -0.70 -6.12
C VAL A 17 -0.92 -1.32 -7.38
N SER A 18 0.16 -0.75 -7.90
CA SER A 18 0.85 -1.33 -9.06
C SER A 18 1.37 -2.74 -8.75
N ARG A 19 1.96 -2.94 -7.57
CA ARG A 19 2.42 -4.26 -7.11
C ARG A 19 1.26 -5.25 -7.06
N TYR A 20 0.15 -4.88 -6.41
CA TYR A 20 -1.06 -5.70 -6.33
C TYR A 20 -1.55 -6.13 -7.72
N LEU A 21 -1.71 -5.19 -8.64
CA LEU A 21 -2.17 -5.47 -10.00
C LEU A 21 -1.22 -6.41 -10.75
N CYS A 22 0.09 -6.15 -10.67
CA CYS A 22 1.10 -7.00 -11.29
C CYS A 22 1.12 -8.41 -10.70
N GLU A 23 0.98 -8.56 -9.38
CA GLU A 23 0.95 -9.86 -8.73
C GLU A 23 -0.32 -10.66 -9.12
N ILE A 24 -1.50 -10.05 -9.17
CA ILE A 24 -2.71 -10.78 -9.59
C ILE A 24 -2.63 -11.17 -11.07
N ILE A 25 -2.15 -10.30 -11.95
CA ILE A 25 -2.01 -10.58 -13.38
C ILE A 25 -1.00 -11.72 -13.60
N SER A 26 0.16 -11.67 -12.95
CA SER A 26 1.19 -12.72 -13.08
C SER A 26 0.76 -14.10 -12.58
N ASN A 27 -0.25 -14.14 -11.69
CA ASN A 27 -0.78 -15.39 -11.14
C ASN A 27 -2.18 -15.72 -11.67
N MET A 28 -2.67 -14.99 -12.70
CA MET A 28 -3.99 -15.20 -13.26
C MET A 28 -4.10 -16.59 -13.91
N PRO A 29 -5.21 -17.34 -13.72
CA PRO A 29 -5.44 -18.59 -14.42
C PRO A 29 -5.42 -18.42 -15.95
N LYS A 30 -4.92 -19.44 -16.66
CA LYS A 30 -4.70 -19.39 -18.11
C LYS A 30 -5.97 -19.25 -18.97
N ASP A 31 -7.15 -19.54 -18.44
CA ASP A 31 -8.45 -19.36 -19.09
C ASP A 31 -8.95 -17.91 -19.07
N ILE A 32 -8.24 -17.03 -18.37
CA ILE A 32 -8.50 -15.60 -18.39
C ILE A 32 -7.36 -14.90 -19.13
N ASP A 33 -7.70 -14.38 -20.28
CA ASP A 33 -6.84 -13.50 -21.04
C ASP A 33 -6.92 -12.06 -20.50
N TYR A 34 -5.86 -11.30 -20.65
CA TYR A 34 -5.83 -9.91 -20.18
C TYR A 34 -5.12 -8.97 -21.14
N GLU A 35 -5.55 -7.75 -21.12
CA GLU A 35 -4.87 -6.63 -21.79
C GLU A 35 -4.75 -5.46 -20.84
N ILE A 36 -3.61 -4.78 -20.85
CA ILE A 36 -3.41 -3.54 -20.09
C ILE A 36 -3.44 -2.39 -21.09
N ALA A 37 -4.39 -1.47 -20.94
CA ALA A 37 -4.54 -0.31 -21.81
C ALA A 37 -3.48 0.77 -21.49
N LEU A 38 -2.21 0.42 -21.68
CA LEU A 38 -1.04 1.19 -21.30
C LEU A 38 -0.02 1.21 -22.45
N LYS A 39 0.41 2.37 -22.90
CA LYS A 39 1.38 2.56 -23.99
C LYS A 39 2.78 2.88 -23.47
N GLN A 40 2.86 3.71 -22.44
CA GLN A 40 4.14 4.16 -21.88
C GLN A 40 4.15 4.00 -20.35
N SER A 41 5.21 3.41 -19.78
CA SER A 41 5.42 3.34 -18.34
C SER A 41 6.89 3.10 -17.97
N ASP A 42 7.29 3.67 -16.82
CA ASP A 42 8.53 3.34 -16.13
C ASP A 42 8.29 2.49 -14.86
N ASN A 43 7.12 1.89 -14.75
CA ASN A 43 6.72 1.07 -13.61
C ASN A 43 7.65 -0.13 -13.43
N LEU A 44 8.27 -0.23 -12.26
CA LEU A 44 9.26 -1.27 -11.97
C LEU A 44 8.65 -2.66 -11.87
N TYR A 45 7.42 -2.80 -11.37
CA TYR A 45 6.77 -4.11 -11.22
C TYR A 45 6.41 -4.72 -12.58
N LEU A 46 5.88 -3.91 -13.50
CA LEU A 46 5.61 -4.36 -14.88
C LEU A 46 6.85 -4.92 -15.56
N ARG A 47 7.99 -4.23 -15.38
CA ARG A 47 9.28 -4.62 -15.97
C ARG A 47 9.88 -5.85 -15.31
N ASN A 48 9.97 -5.84 -13.98
CA ASN A 48 10.61 -6.92 -13.23
C ASN A 48 9.84 -8.25 -13.36
N MET A 49 8.51 -8.18 -13.51
CA MET A 49 7.64 -9.34 -13.65
C MET A 49 7.34 -9.69 -15.11
N LYS A 50 7.87 -8.95 -16.09
CA LYS A 50 7.71 -9.15 -17.53
C LYS A 50 6.24 -9.34 -17.95
N ILE A 51 5.36 -8.46 -17.43
CA ILE A 51 3.90 -8.55 -17.66
C ILE A 51 3.53 -8.05 -19.05
N ILE A 52 4.25 -7.06 -19.55
CA ILE A 52 4.09 -6.48 -20.89
C ILE A 52 5.46 -6.51 -21.57
N ASP A 53 5.50 -7.10 -22.76
CA ASP A 53 6.65 -7.01 -23.64
C ASP A 53 6.66 -5.65 -24.35
N ASN A 54 7.83 -5.04 -24.49
CA ASN A 54 8.07 -3.82 -25.29
C ASN A 54 7.27 -2.57 -24.85
N ILE A 55 7.03 -2.38 -23.53
CA ILE A 55 6.45 -1.13 -23.06
C ILE A 55 7.39 0.06 -23.28
N GLU A 56 6.89 1.11 -23.93
CA GLU A 56 7.65 2.32 -24.17
C GLU A 56 8.03 3.04 -22.86
N ILE A 57 9.28 3.53 -22.78
CA ILE A 57 9.70 4.40 -21.67
C ILE A 57 9.17 5.82 -21.96
N PRO A 58 8.60 6.52 -20.94
CA PRO A 58 8.18 7.90 -21.09
C PRO A 58 9.32 8.81 -21.61
N GLN A 59 9.10 9.44 -22.75
CA GLN A 59 10.07 10.36 -23.35
C GLN A 59 9.95 11.76 -22.76
N VAL A 60 8.74 12.19 -22.41
CA VAL A 60 8.45 13.52 -21.86
C VAL A 60 8.11 13.41 -20.37
N THR A 61 8.96 14.00 -19.54
CA THR A 61 8.85 13.94 -18.07
C THR A 61 8.86 15.36 -17.47
N PRO A 62 8.49 15.52 -16.18
CA PRO A 62 8.59 16.81 -15.50
C PRO A 62 9.99 17.44 -15.52
N ASP A 63 11.02 16.63 -15.74
CA ASP A 63 12.42 17.09 -15.70
C ASP A 63 12.94 17.48 -17.08
N ASN A 64 12.39 16.92 -18.19
CA ASN A 64 12.94 17.10 -19.55
C ASN A 64 11.99 17.71 -20.60
N TYR A 65 10.71 18.03 -20.27
CA TYR A 65 9.74 18.58 -21.24
C TYR A 65 10.14 19.94 -21.84
N VAL A 66 11.04 20.65 -21.21
CA VAL A 66 11.78 21.79 -21.73
C VAL A 66 13.25 21.70 -21.34
N PRO A 67 14.19 22.22 -22.17
CA PRO A 67 15.62 21.99 -21.97
C PRO A 67 16.24 22.80 -20.82
N PHE A 68 15.52 23.75 -20.23
CA PHE A 68 16.01 24.62 -19.17
C PHE A 68 15.25 24.39 -17.85
N ASN A 69 15.89 24.71 -16.73
CA ASN A 69 15.31 24.67 -15.40
C ASN A 69 14.80 26.05 -14.98
N PHE A 70 13.65 26.07 -14.32
CA PHE A 70 13.05 27.29 -13.76
C PHE A 70 12.22 26.97 -12.51
N PRO A 71 11.95 27.95 -11.64
CA PRO A 71 11.11 27.75 -10.48
C PRO A 71 9.73 27.20 -10.88
N LEU A 72 9.22 26.23 -10.09
CA LEU A 72 7.92 25.59 -10.33
C LEU A 72 7.80 24.77 -11.63
N LYS A 73 8.89 24.40 -12.31
CA LYS A 73 8.89 23.60 -13.56
C LYS A 73 7.92 22.39 -13.46
N LYS A 74 7.97 21.62 -12.36
CA LYS A 74 7.08 20.47 -12.15
C LYS A 74 5.60 20.86 -12.00
N LYS A 75 5.30 22.03 -11.43
CA LYS A 75 3.91 22.53 -11.35
C LYS A 75 3.38 22.94 -12.71
N VAL A 76 4.20 23.61 -13.52
CA VAL A 76 3.86 23.98 -14.91
C VAL A 76 3.61 22.74 -15.74
N TYR A 77 4.48 21.71 -15.66
CA TYR A 77 4.25 20.42 -16.31
C TYR A 77 2.89 19.81 -15.92
N GLY A 78 2.57 19.80 -14.63
CA GLY A 78 1.28 19.28 -14.13
C GLY A 78 0.08 20.10 -14.67
N ALA A 79 0.22 21.41 -14.81
CA ALA A 79 -0.80 22.27 -15.42
C ALA A 79 -0.96 21.97 -16.92
N LEU A 80 0.14 21.88 -17.69
CA LEU A 80 0.11 21.51 -19.10
C LEU A 80 -0.55 20.14 -19.31
N GLN A 81 -0.18 19.15 -18.51
CA GLN A 81 -0.78 17.82 -18.57
C GLN A 81 -2.29 17.85 -18.28
N ARG A 82 -2.73 18.71 -17.37
CA ARG A 82 -4.13 18.80 -16.95
C ARG A 82 -5.02 19.55 -17.94
N PHE A 83 -4.52 20.67 -18.47
CA PHE A 83 -5.32 21.62 -19.25
C PHE A 83 -5.09 21.50 -20.76
N LEU A 84 -4.02 20.83 -21.21
CA LEU A 84 -3.75 20.57 -22.63
C LEU A 84 -3.76 19.05 -22.90
N PRO A 85 -4.89 18.48 -23.31
CA PRO A 85 -4.99 17.03 -23.60
C PRO A 85 -4.03 16.53 -24.69
N THR A 86 -3.60 17.41 -25.58
CA THR A 86 -2.62 17.14 -26.64
C THR A 86 -1.16 17.22 -26.17
N PHE A 87 -0.91 17.72 -24.95
CA PHE A 87 0.43 17.75 -24.39
C PHE A 87 0.97 16.32 -24.24
N PRO A 88 2.15 15.99 -24.78
CA PRO A 88 2.65 14.62 -24.93
C PRO A 88 3.18 14.04 -23.61
N SER A 89 2.46 14.23 -22.51
CA SER A 89 2.78 13.58 -21.25
C SER A 89 2.38 12.10 -21.28
N PRO A 90 3.10 11.23 -20.56
CA PRO A 90 2.73 9.81 -20.44
C PRO A 90 1.28 9.60 -20.02
N ASN A 91 0.78 10.44 -19.11
CA ASN A 91 -0.61 10.36 -18.68
C ASN A 91 -1.61 10.63 -19.80
N ASN A 92 -1.38 11.66 -20.63
CA ASN A 92 -2.28 11.99 -21.74
C ASN A 92 -2.24 10.93 -22.84
N ILE A 93 -1.02 10.46 -23.20
CA ILE A 93 -0.82 9.38 -24.16
C ILE A 93 -1.53 8.11 -23.71
N ASN A 94 -1.32 7.68 -22.49
CA ASN A 94 -1.94 6.50 -21.92
C ASN A 94 -3.48 6.65 -21.81
N ARG A 95 -3.94 7.84 -21.43
CA ARG A 95 -5.37 8.12 -21.35
C ARG A 95 -6.05 7.99 -22.71
N GLN A 96 -5.47 8.56 -23.76
CA GLN A 96 -5.99 8.45 -25.12
C GLN A 96 -6.01 6.99 -25.58
N TYR A 97 -4.89 6.29 -25.44
CA TYR A 97 -4.79 4.87 -25.79
C TYR A 97 -5.79 4.01 -24.99
N SER A 98 -5.96 4.25 -23.71
CA SER A 98 -6.95 3.53 -22.92
C SER A 98 -8.39 3.81 -23.37
N ILE A 99 -8.72 5.05 -23.75
CA ILE A 99 -10.03 5.39 -24.33
C ILE A 99 -10.26 4.66 -25.65
N GLU A 100 -9.24 4.56 -26.52
CA GLU A 100 -9.32 3.81 -27.78
C GLU A 100 -9.61 2.34 -27.52
N LYS A 101 -8.89 1.70 -26.59
CA LYS A 101 -9.11 0.30 -26.20
C LYS A 101 -10.50 0.07 -25.59
N ILE A 102 -10.98 1.00 -24.77
CA ILE A 102 -12.34 0.90 -24.20
C ILE A 102 -13.40 1.05 -25.26
N LYS A 103 -13.25 1.99 -26.22
CA LYS A 103 -14.19 2.19 -27.34
C LYS A 103 -14.22 1.03 -28.30
N SER A 104 -13.11 0.32 -28.53
CA SER A 104 -13.08 -0.86 -29.39
C SER A 104 -14.00 -1.97 -28.89
N GLY A 105 -14.22 -2.05 -27.57
CA GLY A 105 -15.07 -3.06 -26.96
C GLY A 105 -14.53 -4.48 -27.03
N ASP A 106 -13.26 -4.66 -27.44
CA ASP A 106 -12.60 -5.97 -27.55
C ASP A 106 -12.14 -6.48 -26.16
N PHE A 107 -13.09 -6.61 -25.25
CA PHE A 107 -12.94 -7.20 -23.92
C PHE A 107 -14.31 -7.58 -23.37
N ASP A 108 -14.34 -8.50 -22.42
CA ASP A 108 -15.56 -8.92 -21.74
C ASP A 108 -15.83 -8.07 -20.49
N LEU A 109 -14.78 -7.72 -19.75
CA LEU A 109 -14.84 -7.02 -18.48
C LEU A 109 -13.72 -5.95 -18.39
N LEU A 110 -14.05 -4.75 -17.90
CA LEU A 110 -13.05 -3.78 -17.47
C LEU A 110 -12.78 -3.92 -15.96
N HIS A 111 -11.55 -4.21 -15.58
CA HIS A 111 -11.09 -4.05 -14.19
C HIS A 111 -10.43 -2.69 -14.04
N HIS A 112 -11.18 -1.71 -13.54
CA HIS A 112 -10.69 -0.36 -13.32
C HIS A 112 -9.75 -0.31 -12.10
N THR A 113 -8.62 0.39 -12.25
CA THR A 113 -7.49 0.25 -11.32
C THR A 113 -7.36 1.35 -10.28
N ARG A 114 -8.14 2.44 -10.39
CA ARG A 114 -8.07 3.61 -9.49
C ARG A 114 -9.40 4.37 -9.41
N PHE A 115 -9.42 5.48 -8.67
CA PHE A 115 -10.60 6.33 -8.45
C PHE A 115 -10.64 7.46 -9.48
N ASN A 116 -11.06 7.15 -10.71
CA ASN A 116 -11.18 8.13 -11.79
C ASN A 116 -12.29 7.72 -12.75
N GLU A 117 -13.16 8.64 -13.12
CA GLU A 117 -14.37 8.40 -13.90
C GLU A 117 -14.15 8.55 -15.43
N TYR A 118 -12.92 8.78 -15.90
CA TYR A 118 -12.61 9.16 -17.29
C TYR A 118 -13.17 8.19 -18.34
N PHE A 119 -13.31 6.94 -18.01
CA PHE A 119 -13.73 5.86 -18.91
C PHE A 119 -15.25 5.75 -19.05
N LEU A 120 -16.02 6.23 -18.08
CA LEU A 120 -17.47 6.06 -18.02
C LEU A 120 -18.21 6.54 -19.28
N PRO A 121 -17.82 7.67 -19.96
CA PRO A 121 -18.45 8.08 -21.20
C PRO A 121 -18.19 7.16 -22.40
N TYR A 122 -17.22 6.26 -22.30
CA TYR A 122 -16.70 5.46 -23.42
C TYR A 122 -16.97 3.96 -23.29
N ILE A 123 -17.30 3.47 -22.09
CA ILE A 123 -17.45 2.04 -21.81
C ILE A 123 -18.73 1.42 -22.40
N GLY A 124 -19.72 2.25 -22.76
CA GLY A 124 -20.98 1.77 -23.32
C GLY A 124 -21.74 0.84 -22.36
N LYS A 125 -22.10 -0.36 -22.84
CA LYS A 125 -22.80 -1.38 -22.05
C LYS A 125 -21.85 -2.42 -21.43
N LYS A 126 -20.55 -2.31 -21.65
CA LYS A 126 -19.59 -3.27 -21.10
C LYS A 126 -19.54 -3.16 -19.56
N PRO A 127 -19.51 -4.30 -18.87
CA PRO A 127 -19.43 -4.31 -17.42
C PRO A 127 -18.05 -3.86 -16.92
N PHE A 128 -18.03 -3.27 -15.73
CA PHE A 128 -16.77 -2.99 -15.04
C PHE A 128 -16.85 -3.30 -13.55
N ILE A 129 -15.70 -3.65 -13.02
CA ILE A 129 -15.44 -3.76 -11.58
C ILE A 129 -14.25 -2.90 -11.22
N PHE A 130 -14.00 -2.72 -9.93
CA PHE A 130 -12.76 -2.15 -9.44
C PHE A 130 -12.43 -2.65 -8.04
N THR A 131 -11.15 -2.54 -7.69
CA THR A 131 -10.68 -2.90 -6.34
C THR A 131 -10.56 -1.66 -5.47
N ILE A 132 -11.09 -1.71 -4.26
CA ILE A 132 -10.94 -0.67 -3.24
C ILE A 132 -9.89 -1.10 -2.22
N HIS A 133 -8.81 -0.31 -2.15
CA HIS A 133 -7.67 -0.56 -1.28
C HIS A 133 -7.79 0.05 0.10
N ASP A 134 -8.58 1.11 0.27
CA ASP A 134 -8.84 1.77 1.55
C ASP A 134 -9.97 2.80 1.43
N MET A 135 -10.43 3.25 2.59
CA MET A 135 -11.38 4.36 2.75
C MET A 135 -10.75 5.55 3.51
N ASN A 136 -9.43 5.70 3.43
CA ASN A 136 -8.69 6.77 4.11
C ASN A 136 -9.21 8.17 3.79
N HIS A 137 -9.53 8.43 2.52
CA HIS A 137 -10.01 9.74 2.07
C HIS A 137 -11.31 10.13 2.75
N GLU A 138 -12.20 9.17 2.96
CA GLU A 138 -13.51 9.32 3.60
C GLU A 138 -13.36 9.48 5.12
N ILE A 139 -12.61 8.59 5.75
CA ILE A 139 -12.44 8.53 7.20
C ILE A 139 -11.74 9.76 7.74
N PHE A 140 -10.71 10.24 7.05
CA PHE A 140 -9.95 11.44 7.43
C PHE A 140 -10.37 12.71 6.66
N ASN A 141 -11.43 12.62 5.87
CA ASN A 141 -12.10 13.74 5.21
C ASN A 141 -11.17 14.63 4.34
N TYR A 142 -10.34 14.01 3.51
CA TYR A 142 -9.47 14.73 2.57
C TYR A 142 -9.62 14.17 1.13
N ARG A 143 -9.08 14.89 0.11
CA ARG A 143 -9.16 14.50 -1.31
C ARG A 143 -10.62 14.27 -1.79
N LYS A 144 -11.47 15.28 -1.67
CA LYS A 144 -12.90 15.19 -2.01
C LYS A 144 -13.19 14.67 -3.43
N VAL A 145 -12.30 14.94 -4.39
CA VAL A 145 -12.42 14.41 -5.77
C VAL A 145 -12.34 12.89 -5.78
N ASP A 146 -11.40 12.29 -5.03
CA ASP A 146 -11.26 10.83 -4.96
C ASP A 146 -12.45 10.21 -4.22
N GLN A 147 -12.98 10.86 -3.17
CA GLN A 147 -14.21 10.44 -2.47
C GLN A 147 -15.40 10.41 -3.43
N HIS A 148 -15.57 11.50 -4.21
CA HIS A 148 -16.65 11.60 -5.21
C HIS A 148 -16.54 10.46 -6.24
N ALA A 149 -15.36 10.28 -6.84
CA ALA A 149 -15.12 9.24 -7.83
C ALA A 149 -15.37 7.84 -7.26
N LYS A 150 -14.86 7.52 -6.06
CA LYS A 150 -15.16 6.24 -5.39
C LYS A 150 -16.66 6.02 -5.21
N LYS A 151 -17.39 7.04 -4.76
CA LYS A 151 -18.84 6.95 -4.57
C LYS A 151 -19.58 6.69 -5.88
N VAL A 152 -19.24 7.42 -6.97
CA VAL A 152 -19.85 7.23 -8.30
C VAL A 152 -19.54 5.84 -8.84
N LEU A 153 -18.27 5.42 -8.80
CA LEU A 153 -17.85 4.11 -9.29
C LEU A 153 -18.48 2.98 -8.47
N SER A 154 -18.58 3.11 -7.15
CA SER A 154 -19.23 2.10 -6.29
C SER A 154 -20.70 1.88 -6.63
N LYS A 155 -21.41 2.93 -7.08
CA LYS A 155 -22.79 2.80 -7.54
C LYS A 155 -22.89 2.12 -8.90
N LYS A 156 -21.99 2.46 -9.84
CA LYS A 156 -22.07 2.04 -11.26
C LYS A 156 -21.41 0.70 -11.54
N ALA A 157 -20.34 0.33 -10.82
CA ALA A 157 -19.70 -0.96 -10.99
C ALA A 157 -20.70 -2.11 -10.81
N ILE A 158 -20.54 -3.19 -11.56
CA ILE A 158 -21.39 -4.39 -11.37
C ILE A 158 -20.96 -5.14 -10.11
N HIS A 159 -19.67 -5.09 -9.76
CA HIS A 159 -19.10 -5.70 -8.56
C HIS A 159 -17.89 -4.94 -8.05
N ILE A 160 -17.52 -5.13 -6.78
CA ILE A 160 -16.39 -4.47 -6.11
C ILE A 160 -15.57 -5.53 -5.38
N ILE A 161 -14.26 -5.45 -5.51
CA ILE A 161 -13.34 -6.21 -4.68
C ILE A 161 -12.87 -5.30 -3.55
N ALA A 162 -13.10 -5.69 -2.31
CA ALA A 162 -12.53 -5.04 -1.12
C ALA A 162 -11.34 -5.86 -0.62
N ILE A 163 -10.25 -5.22 -0.24
CA ILE A 163 -9.02 -5.95 0.15
C ILE A 163 -9.02 -6.44 1.59
N SER A 164 -10.03 -6.07 2.38
CA SER A 164 -10.25 -6.54 3.75
C SER A 164 -11.73 -6.45 4.11
N GLN A 165 -12.14 -7.19 5.13
CA GLN A 165 -13.48 -7.11 5.69
C GLN A 165 -13.76 -5.70 6.25
N ASN A 166 -12.76 -5.09 6.91
CA ASN A 166 -12.86 -3.70 7.35
C ASN A 166 -13.17 -2.73 6.19
N THR A 167 -12.51 -2.88 5.04
CA THR A 167 -12.77 -2.03 3.86
C THR A 167 -14.18 -2.28 3.30
N LYS A 168 -14.67 -3.52 3.30
CA LYS A 168 -16.03 -3.87 2.91
C LYS A 168 -17.06 -3.20 3.82
N GLU A 169 -16.89 -3.30 5.14
CA GLU A 169 -17.77 -2.69 6.13
C GLU A 169 -17.83 -1.17 6.00
N ASP A 170 -16.68 -0.54 5.77
CA ASP A 170 -16.61 0.91 5.51
C ASP A 170 -17.34 1.30 4.22
N LEU A 171 -17.23 0.53 3.14
CA LEU A 171 -17.97 0.76 1.90
C LEU A 171 -19.48 0.67 2.10
N MET A 172 -19.93 -0.34 2.84
CA MET A 172 -21.34 -0.51 3.17
C MET A 172 -21.83 0.66 4.02
N ARG A 173 -21.10 1.00 5.07
CA ARG A 173 -21.45 2.07 6.03
C ARG A 173 -21.44 3.46 5.40
N ILE A 174 -20.39 3.79 4.60
CA ILE A 174 -20.17 5.16 4.11
C ILE A 174 -20.94 5.42 2.82
N TYR A 175 -20.99 4.45 1.91
CA TYR A 175 -21.61 4.62 0.59
C TYR A 175 -22.91 3.84 0.39
N GLY A 176 -23.32 3.01 1.35
CA GLY A 176 -24.53 2.19 1.25
C GLY A 176 -24.43 1.11 0.16
N VAL A 177 -23.22 0.63 -0.12
CA VAL A 177 -23.04 -0.44 -1.12
C VAL A 177 -23.61 -1.74 -0.56
N PRO A 178 -24.49 -2.46 -1.30
CA PRO A 178 -25.06 -3.71 -0.81
C PRO A 178 -24.00 -4.81 -0.62
N ASP A 179 -24.12 -5.61 0.42
CA ASP A 179 -23.20 -6.70 0.76
C ASP A 179 -22.92 -7.62 -0.43
N LYS A 180 -23.98 -8.07 -1.13
CA LYS A 180 -23.89 -8.96 -2.31
C LYS A 180 -23.06 -8.41 -3.48
N LYS A 181 -22.78 -7.10 -3.49
CA LYS A 181 -21.99 -6.43 -4.52
C LYS A 181 -20.50 -6.37 -4.18
N ILE A 182 -20.09 -6.86 -3.01
CA ILE A 182 -18.71 -6.75 -2.53
C ILE A 182 -18.17 -8.13 -2.16
N THR A 183 -17.07 -8.51 -2.78
CA THR A 183 -16.27 -9.68 -2.36
C THR A 183 -15.00 -9.22 -1.68
N VAL A 184 -14.69 -9.79 -0.53
CA VAL A 184 -13.40 -9.57 0.15
C VAL A 184 -12.38 -10.53 -0.43
N ILE A 185 -11.27 -9.97 -0.92
CA ILE A 185 -10.12 -10.75 -1.41
C ILE A 185 -8.85 -10.13 -0.83
N HIS A 186 -8.20 -10.88 0.05
CA HIS A 186 -6.96 -10.44 0.69
C HIS A 186 -5.78 -10.41 -0.29
N HIS A 187 -4.83 -9.54 -0.03
CA HIS A 187 -3.55 -9.54 -0.74
C HIS A 187 -2.74 -10.78 -0.41
N GLY A 188 -1.85 -11.17 -1.30
CA GLY A 188 -0.80 -12.13 -1.00
C GLY A 188 0.32 -11.53 -0.15
N GLY A 189 1.07 -12.38 0.52
CA GLY A 189 2.26 -12.01 1.27
C GLY A 189 3.45 -11.67 0.36
N PRO A 190 4.45 -10.96 0.87
CA PRO A 190 5.64 -10.65 0.11
C PRO A 190 6.47 -11.91 -0.16
N LYS A 191 7.16 -11.92 -1.30
CA LYS A 191 8.21 -12.93 -1.55
C LYS A 191 9.42 -12.60 -0.69
N LYS A 192 9.98 -13.63 -0.04
CA LYS A 192 11.24 -13.49 0.66
C LYS A 192 12.35 -13.24 -0.37
N ILE A 193 13.14 -12.20 -0.11
CA ILE A 193 14.32 -11.88 -0.93
C ILE A 193 15.59 -12.20 -0.16
N ASP A 194 16.66 -12.52 -0.87
CA ASP A 194 17.98 -12.72 -0.28
C ASP A 194 18.59 -11.36 0.08
N PHE A 195 19.26 -11.32 1.23
CA PHE A 195 19.92 -10.13 1.74
C PHE A 195 21.12 -10.49 2.61
N ASN A 196 22.08 -9.57 2.73
CA ASN A 196 23.18 -9.72 3.70
C ASN A 196 22.59 -9.61 5.13
N LYS A 197 22.86 -10.62 5.97
CA LYS A 197 22.39 -10.69 7.37
C LYS A 197 23.21 -9.87 8.36
N GLU A 198 24.33 -9.31 7.93
CA GLU A 198 25.15 -8.44 8.75
C GLU A 198 24.34 -7.25 9.25
N LYS A 199 24.42 -6.96 10.55
CA LYS A 199 23.60 -5.91 11.17
C LYS A 199 23.98 -4.53 10.65
N ILE A 200 22.99 -3.81 10.11
CA ILE A 200 23.14 -2.39 9.74
C ILE A 200 23.13 -1.51 11.00
N ILE A 201 22.38 -1.92 12.03
CA ILE A 201 22.28 -1.22 13.32
C ILE A 201 22.70 -2.19 14.43
N ASN A 202 23.70 -1.83 15.21
CA ASN A 202 24.25 -2.69 16.28
C ASN A 202 23.40 -2.68 17.56
N SER A 203 22.74 -1.56 17.88
CA SER A 203 21.85 -1.47 19.04
C SER A 203 20.55 -2.25 18.80
N PRO A 204 19.89 -2.79 19.83
CA PRO A 204 18.53 -3.26 19.69
C PRO A 204 17.60 -2.11 19.27
N TYR A 205 16.64 -2.38 18.36
CA TYR A 205 15.78 -1.31 17.87
C TYR A 205 14.36 -1.75 17.57
N LEU A 206 13.44 -0.78 17.74
CA LEU A 206 12.12 -0.82 17.15
C LEU A 206 12.21 -0.32 15.71
N LEU A 207 11.54 -1.03 14.79
CA LEU A 207 11.44 -0.64 13.40
C LEU A 207 10.09 0.02 13.13
N TYR A 208 10.11 1.17 12.46
CA TYR A 208 8.94 1.85 11.91
C TYR A 208 9.10 1.99 10.39
N VAL A 209 8.12 1.53 9.60
CA VAL A 209 8.23 1.49 8.14
C VAL A 209 7.17 2.34 7.47
N GLY A 210 7.58 3.23 6.58
CA GLY A 210 6.73 3.98 5.68
C GLY A 210 6.52 5.45 6.01
N LYS A 211 5.44 6.03 5.48
CA LYS A 211 5.07 7.43 5.73
C LYS A 211 4.72 7.64 7.20
N ARG A 212 4.93 8.87 7.70
CA ARG A 212 4.76 9.21 9.12
C ARG A 212 3.65 10.25 9.38
N ASN A 213 2.95 10.69 8.34
CA ASN A 213 1.97 11.77 8.45
C ASN A 213 0.61 11.30 9.02
N GLY A 214 -0.05 12.19 9.74
CA GLY A 214 -1.45 12.08 10.15
C GLY A 214 -1.83 10.74 10.80
N TYR A 215 -2.67 9.99 10.14
CA TYR A 215 -3.23 8.73 10.64
C TYR A 215 -2.19 7.61 10.86
N LYS A 216 -0.96 7.79 10.39
CA LYS A 216 0.15 6.86 10.69
C LYS A 216 0.65 6.97 12.14
N ASN A 217 0.15 7.93 12.89
CA ASN A 217 0.29 8.09 14.33
C ASN A 217 1.75 8.15 14.87
N PHE A 218 2.66 8.65 14.01
CA PHE A 218 4.09 8.65 14.32
C PHE A 218 4.43 9.56 15.50
N ILE A 219 3.79 10.72 15.63
CA ILE A 219 4.03 11.66 16.73
C ILE A 219 3.73 11.02 18.10
N GLN A 220 2.64 10.26 18.20
CA GLN A 220 2.34 9.50 19.41
C GLN A 220 3.38 8.42 19.66
N THR A 221 3.85 7.74 18.62
CA THR A 221 4.93 6.74 18.73
C THR A 221 6.23 7.34 19.28
N LEU A 222 6.58 8.58 18.89
CA LEU A 222 7.74 9.27 19.49
C LEU A 222 7.56 9.52 21.00
N LYS A 223 6.35 9.91 21.42
CA LYS A 223 6.04 10.10 22.85
C LYS A 223 6.16 8.79 23.62
N ASP A 224 5.53 7.73 23.09
CA ASP A 224 5.56 6.39 23.68
C ASP A 224 6.97 5.82 23.76
N PHE A 225 7.75 6.00 22.70
CA PHE A 225 9.15 5.59 22.68
C PHE A 225 10.00 6.38 23.68
N SER A 226 9.74 7.69 23.84
CA SER A 226 10.46 8.50 24.84
C SER A 226 10.20 8.05 26.27
N GLU A 227 9.01 7.52 26.55
CA GLU A 227 8.69 6.93 27.85
C GLU A 227 9.44 5.61 28.06
N PHE A 228 9.43 4.75 27.05
CA PHE A 228 10.10 3.44 27.10
C PHE A 228 11.62 3.56 27.31
N ILE A 229 12.30 4.45 26.58
CA ILE A 229 13.77 4.58 26.68
C ILE A 229 14.27 5.19 27.99
N ARG A 230 13.41 5.82 28.79
CA ARG A 230 13.80 6.27 30.13
C ARG A 230 14.31 5.13 31.02
N LYS A 231 13.76 3.91 30.79
CA LYS A 231 14.15 2.72 31.50
C LYS A 231 15.07 1.81 30.66
N TYR A 232 14.96 1.86 29.35
CA TYR A 232 15.66 0.97 28.40
C TYR A 232 16.45 1.78 27.37
N SER A 233 17.42 2.57 27.84
CA SER A 233 18.18 3.54 27.03
C SER A 233 19.06 2.94 25.93
N GLN A 234 19.28 1.62 25.93
CA GLN A 234 20.03 0.91 24.88
C GLN A 234 19.27 0.82 23.55
N PHE A 235 17.95 1.03 23.55
CA PHE A 235 17.13 0.89 22.35
C PHE A 235 17.19 2.11 21.43
N LYS A 236 17.02 1.85 20.12
CA LYS A 236 16.82 2.89 19.10
C LYS A 236 15.43 2.72 18.46
N LEU A 237 14.93 3.79 17.85
CA LEU A 237 13.80 3.75 16.92
C LEU A 237 14.31 4.02 15.51
N VAL A 238 14.30 3.01 14.66
CA VAL A 238 14.73 3.10 13.25
C VAL A 238 13.50 3.33 12.39
N CYS A 239 13.49 4.43 11.64
CA CYS A 239 12.40 4.87 10.80
C CYS A 239 12.83 4.83 9.33
N THR A 240 12.15 4.04 8.50
CA THR A 240 12.41 4.06 7.06
C THR A 240 11.48 5.05 6.35
N GLY A 241 11.89 5.50 5.16
CA GLY A 241 11.12 6.44 4.34
C GLY A 241 11.75 7.82 4.25
N GLY A 242 10.95 8.85 3.93
CA GLY A 242 11.43 10.22 3.71
C GLY A 242 12.11 10.86 4.93
N ALA A 243 12.88 11.92 4.70
CA ALA A 243 13.48 12.71 5.78
C ALA A 243 12.41 13.20 6.78
N PHE A 244 12.82 13.45 8.02
CA PHE A 244 11.92 14.02 9.02
C PHE A 244 11.44 15.41 8.63
N SER A 245 10.17 15.68 8.86
CA SER A 245 9.58 17.02 8.70
C SER A 245 10.09 17.96 9.80
N LYS A 246 9.91 19.27 9.59
CA LYS A 246 10.25 20.28 10.61
C LYS A 246 9.54 20.00 11.94
N GLU A 247 8.26 19.63 11.88
CA GLU A 247 7.45 19.27 13.06
C GLU A 247 8.00 18.04 13.78
N GLU A 248 8.33 16.98 13.01
CA GLU A 248 8.94 15.76 13.58
C GLU A 248 10.27 16.08 14.28
N ILE A 249 11.14 16.89 13.65
CA ILE A 249 12.43 17.32 14.25
C ILE A 249 12.21 18.10 15.55
N GLN A 250 11.24 19.02 15.57
CA GLN A 250 10.92 19.78 16.79
C GLN A 250 10.48 18.86 17.93
N ILE A 251 9.67 17.87 17.66
CA ILE A 251 9.19 16.91 18.65
C ILE A 251 10.32 15.99 19.13
N ILE A 252 11.15 15.48 18.21
CA ILE A 252 12.34 14.68 18.53
C ILE A 252 13.26 15.45 19.49
N ASN A 253 13.52 16.73 19.22
CA ASN A 253 14.34 17.58 20.07
C ASN A 253 13.69 17.85 21.43
N LYS A 254 12.38 18.18 21.45
CA LYS A 254 11.62 18.41 22.69
C LYS A 254 11.62 17.19 23.61
N LEU A 255 11.51 15.99 23.02
CA LEU A 255 11.52 14.73 23.75
C LEU A 255 12.95 14.21 24.05
N LYS A 256 14.00 14.94 23.65
CA LYS A 256 15.42 14.56 23.81
C LYS A 256 15.75 13.22 23.12
N LEU A 257 15.15 12.96 21.95
CA LEU A 257 15.29 11.71 21.21
C LEU A 257 16.35 11.74 20.10
N LYS A 258 17.12 12.83 19.96
CA LYS A 258 18.05 13.03 18.83
C LYS A 258 19.03 11.86 18.65
N ASP A 259 19.54 11.31 19.74
CA ASP A 259 20.50 10.21 19.71
C ASP A 259 19.83 8.81 19.65
N TYR A 260 18.51 8.76 19.73
CA TYR A 260 17.73 7.52 19.81
C TYR A 260 16.91 7.21 18.59
N VAL A 261 16.61 8.22 17.75
CA VAL A 261 15.76 8.06 16.54
C VAL A 261 16.61 8.20 15.29
N ILE A 262 16.61 7.17 14.46
CA ILE A 262 17.41 7.07 13.24
C ILE A 262 16.46 7.04 12.04
N GLN A 263 16.68 7.93 11.06
CA GLN A 263 15.94 7.89 9.79
C GLN A 263 16.86 7.35 8.69
N MET A 264 16.31 6.46 7.85
CA MET A 264 17.05 5.85 6.76
C MET A 264 16.22 5.80 5.48
N PHE A 265 16.88 6.11 4.35
CA PHE A 265 16.43 5.68 3.03
C PHE A 265 17.03 4.31 2.76
N VAL A 266 16.19 3.34 2.43
CA VAL A 266 16.63 1.95 2.30
C VAL A 266 16.18 1.32 0.99
N THR A 267 16.99 0.45 0.45
CA THR A 267 16.62 -0.49 -0.62
C THR A 267 15.74 -1.61 -0.07
N GLU A 268 15.14 -2.41 -0.94
CA GLU A 268 14.36 -3.59 -0.52
C GLU A 268 15.21 -4.58 0.28
N THR A 269 16.46 -4.81 -0.12
CA THR A 269 17.41 -5.70 0.59
C THR A 269 17.81 -5.16 1.96
N GLN A 270 18.01 -3.85 2.08
CA GLN A 270 18.26 -3.21 3.37
C GLN A 270 17.03 -3.23 4.27
N LEU A 271 15.81 -3.07 3.70
CA LEU A 271 14.56 -3.18 4.47
C LEU A 271 14.39 -4.61 5.00
N ALA A 272 14.68 -5.62 4.19
CA ALA A 272 14.67 -7.02 4.62
C ALA A 272 15.64 -7.28 5.79
N ASN A 273 16.86 -6.71 5.70
CA ASN A 273 17.83 -6.75 6.79
C ASN A 273 17.31 -6.07 8.06
N LEU A 274 16.70 -4.88 7.91
CA LEU A 274 16.15 -4.16 9.06
C LEU A 274 15.00 -4.93 9.73
N TYR A 275 14.09 -5.54 8.98
CA TYR A 275 13.08 -6.42 9.58
C TYR A 275 13.71 -7.61 10.29
N HIS A 276 14.68 -8.28 9.65
CA HIS A 276 15.32 -9.48 10.22
C HIS A 276 16.04 -9.21 11.55
N ASN A 277 16.68 -8.05 11.68
CA ASN A 277 17.49 -7.70 12.84
C ASN A 277 16.76 -6.81 13.86
N ALA A 278 15.52 -6.37 13.54
CA ALA A 278 14.73 -5.59 14.47
C ALA A 278 14.36 -6.40 15.71
N TRP A 279 14.40 -5.76 16.87
CA TRP A 279 13.85 -6.34 18.09
C TRP A 279 12.34 -6.52 18.00
N ALA A 280 11.64 -5.54 17.39
CA ALA A 280 10.25 -5.63 16.99
C ALA A 280 9.91 -4.55 15.93
N PHE A 281 8.87 -4.81 15.14
CA PHE A 281 8.24 -3.86 14.25
C PHE A 281 7.02 -3.23 14.93
N VAL A 282 6.93 -1.91 14.94
CA VAL A 282 5.78 -1.17 15.49
C VAL A 282 4.97 -0.53 14.36
N TYR A 283 3.67 -0.80 14.33
CA TYR A 283 2.76 -0.28 13.31
C TYR A 283 1.55 0.40 13.97
N PRO A 284 1.68 1.69 14.32
CA PRO A 284 0.75 2.42 15.17
C PRO A 284 -0.40 3.07 14.43
N SER A 285 -0.57 2.80 13.12
CA SER A 285 -1.58 3.44 12.27
C SER A 285 -2.97 3.38 12.89
N LEU A 286 -3.71 4.48 12.75
CA LEU A 286 -5.11 4.57 13.18
C LEU A 286 -6.06 3.90 12.20
N TYR A 287 -5.63 3.79 10.94
CA TYR A 287 -6.39 3.15 9.86
C TYR A 287 -5.47 2.67 8.74
N GLU A 288 -5.74 1.48 8.21
CA GLU A 288 -5.14 0.90 7.01
C GLU A 288 -6.19 0.07 6.26
N GLY A 289 -6.00 -0.09 4.96
CA GLY A 289 -6.85 -0.97 4.17
C GLY A 289 -6.47 -2.45 4.28
N PHE A 290 -5.16 -2.75 4.51
CA PHE A 290 -4.67 -4.12 4.63
C PHE A 290 -3.47 -4.27 5.59
N GLY A 291 -2.37 -3.56 5.36
CA GLY A 291 -1.20 -3.65 6.22
C GLY A 291 -0.13 -4.62 5.71
N LEU A 292 0.26 -4.55 4.44
CA LEU A 292 1.37 -5.35 3.88
C LEU A 292 2.64 -5.38 4.76
N PRO A 293 3.05 -4.29 5.44
CA PRO A 293 4.17 -4.30 6.38
C PRO A 293 4.08 -5.35 7.49
N ILE A 294 2.89 -5.78 7.89
CA ILE A 294 2.70 -6.88 8.86
C ILE A 294 3.27 -8.19 8.26
N LEU A 295 2.87 -8.50 7.04
CA LEU A 295 3.32 -9.70 6.34
C LEU A 295 4.80 -9.63 5.97
N GLU A 296 5.32 -8.43 5.72
CA GLU A 296 6.75 -8.20 5.53
C GLU A 296 7.52 -8.54 6.81
N ALA A 297 7.09 -8.05 7.96
CA ALA A 297 7.70 -8.38 9.25
C ALA A 297 7.66 -9.90 9.52
N TYR A 298 6.53 -10.55 9.29
CA TYR A 298 6.39 -12.01 9.44
C TYR A 298 7.34 -12.80 8.54
N THR A 299 7.55 -12.35 7.29
CA THR A 299 8.47 -12.98 6.33
C THR A 299 9.90 -13.04 6.88
N TYR A 300 10.29 -12.05 7.68
CA TYR A 300 11.63 -11.96 8.27
C TYR A 300 11.67 -12.31 9.77
N LYS A 301 10.57 -12.88 10.32
CA LYS A 301 10.46 -13.31 11.72
C LYS A 301 10.68 -12.17 12.72
N CYS A 302 10.16 -11.01 12.40
CA CYS A 302 10.22 -9.81 13.22
C CYS A 302 8.96 -9.69 14.07
N PRO A 303 9.01 -9.77 15.40
CA PRO A 303 7.84 -9.60 16.27
C PRO A 303 7.10 -8.30 16.00
N VAL A 304 5.76 -8.35 15.94
CA VAL A 304 4.94 -7.23 15.50
C VAL A 304 4.08 -6.68 16.64
N LEU A 305 4.16 -5.35 16.84
CA LEU A 305 3.23 -4.61 17.71
C LEU A 305 2.28 -3.78 16.84
N LEU A 306 0.98 -3.98 17.01
CA LEU A 306 -0.07 -3.35 16.20
C LEU A 306 -1.02 -2.53 17.06
N ASN A 307 -1.37 -1.35 16.58
CA ASN A 307 -2.54 -0.65 17.11
C ASN A 307 -3.80 -1.46 16.80
N LYS A 308 -4.60 -1.80 17.83
CA LYS A 308 -5.80 -2.65 17.68
C LYS A 308 -6.93 -1.89 16.95
N LYS A 309 -6.69 -1.53 15.68
CA LYS A 309 -7.59 -0.71 14.85
C LYS A 309 -7.70 -1.27 13.43
N SER A 310 -8.78 -0.86 12.73
CA SER A 310 -8.97 -1.13 11.31
C SER A 310 -8.83 -2.63 10.97
N CYS A 311 -8.17 -2.96 9.85
CA CYS A 311 -7.96 -4.33 9.38
C CYS A 311 -6.89 -5.12 10.15
N PHE A 312 -6.18 -4.53 11.11
CA PHE A 312 -5.06 -5.21 11.75
C PHE A 312 -5.43 -6.51 12.48
N PRO A 313 -6.53 -6.56 13.28
CA PRO A 313 -6.95 -7.82 13.89
C PRO A 313 -7.36 -8.90 12.87
N GLU A 314 -7.93 -8.49 11.73
CA GLU A 314 -8.27 -9.39 10.63
C GLU A 314 -7.02 -10.00 9.98
N ILE A 315 -6.00 -9.15 9.73
CA ILE A 315 -4.79 -9.58 9.01
C ILE A 315 -3.82 -10.34 9.92
N ALA A 316 -3.62 -9.88 11.13
CA ALA A 316 -2.62 -10.47 12.03
C ALA A 316 -3.19 -11.58 12.95
N GLY A 317 -4.51 -11.64 13.15
CA GLY A 317 -5.12 -12.61 14.05
C GLY A 317 -4.54 -12.50 15.47
N ASP A 318 -4.15 -13.64 16.05
CA ASP A 318 -3.47 -13.73 17.35
C ASP A 318 -1.93 -13.73 17.25
N ALA A 319 -1.40 -13.46 16.06
CA ALA A 319 0.02 -13.46 15.75
C ALA A 319 0.66 -12.06 15.87
N ALA A 320 0.16 -11.22 16.77
CA ALA A 320 0.74 -9.91 17.05
C ALA A 320 0.50 -9.50 18.51
N ILE A 321 1.32 -8.59 19.00
CA ILE A 321 1.09 -7.92 20.27
C ILE A 321 0.27 -6.67 20.00
N TYR A 322 -0.94 -6.63 20.53
CA TYR A 322 -1.85 -5.51 20.33
C TYR A 322 -1.70 -4.46 21.41
N PHE A 323 -1.75 -3.21 20.99
CA PHE A 323 -1.86 -2.05 21.87
C PHE A 323 -3.00 -1.13 21.39
N ASP A 324 -3.49 -0.29 22.28
CA ASP A 324 -4.44 0.78 21.95
C ASP A 324 -3.69 2.11 21.90
N SER A 325 -3.78 2.79 20.78
CA SER A 325 -3.17 4.10 20.59
C SER A 325 -4.04 5.01 19.76
N GLN A 326 -4.13 6.24 20.20
CA GLN A 326 -4.76 7.36 19.50
C GLN A 326 -4.04 8.65 19.93
N PRO A 327 -4.27 9.79 19.28
CA PRO A 327 -3.61 11.02 19.68
C PRO A 327 -3.75 11.29 21.18
N ASN A 328 -2.60 11.48 21.86
CA ASN A 328 -2.46 11.75 23.29
C ASN A 328 -2.83 10.62 24.28
N THR A 329 -3.16 9.43 23.80
CA THR A 329 -3.44 8.28 24.68
C THR A 329 -2.89 7.01 24.05
N SER A 330 -2.05 6.27 24.77
CA SER A 330 -1.47 5.02 24.28
C SER A 330 -1.00 4.13 25.44
N ASN A 331 -1.11 2.82 25.25
CA ASN A 331 -0.50 1.83 26.13
C ASN A 331 0.68 1.09 25.44
N LEU A 332 1.22 1.63 24.35
CA LEU A 332 2.38 1.07 23.67
C LEU A 332 3.60 0.92 24.61
N PRO A 333 3.93 1.89 25.49
CA PRO A 333 5.06 1.72 26.42
C PRO A 333 4.93 0.47 27.29
N GLN A 334 3.73 0.20 27.80
CA GLN A 334 3.45 -0.99 28.62
C GLN A 334 3.63 -2.28 27.82
N LYS A 335 3.19 -2.30 26.55
CA LYS A 335 3.35 -3.45 25.66
C LYS A 335 4.79 -3.68 25.22
N LEU A 336 5.60 -2.64 25.10
CA LEU A 336 7.04 -2.74 24.90
C LEU A 336 7.73 -3.34 26.12
N ILE A 337 7.34 -2.94 27.32
CA ILE A 337 7.86 -3.50 28.58
C ILE A 337 7.46 -4.97 28.71
N GLU A 338 6.21 -5.31 28.41
CA GLU A 338 5.73 -6.69 28.37
C GLU A 338 6.60 -7.56 27.44
N LEU A 339 6.80 -7.13 26.19
CA LEU A 339 7.64 -7.82 25.22
C LEU A 339 9.11 -7.92 25.68
N TYR A 340 9.63 -6.90 26.39
CA TYR A 340 10.99 -6.93 26.92
C TYR A 340 11.19 -8.07 27.92
N HIS A 341 10.16 -8.41 28.68
CA HIS A 341 10.18 -9.51 29.66
C HIS A 341 9.78 -10.88 29.10
N TYR A 342 9.47 -10.97 27.80
CA TYR A 342 9.22 -12.28 27.17
C TYR A 342 10.45 -13.17 27.30
N SER A 343 10.24 -14.41 27.74
CA SER A 343 11.24 -15.46 27.64
C SER A 343 11.53 -15.80 26.16
N GLU A 344 12.66 -16.43 25.91
CA GLU A 344 12.97 -16.92 24.56
C GLU A 344 11.85 -17.82 24.02
N THR A 345 11.31 -18.69 24.83
CA THR A 345 10.17 -19.56 24.46
C THR A 345 8.96 -18.75 24.03
N GLN A 346 8.58 -17.72 24.77
CA GLN A 346 7.44 -16.86 24.40
C GLN A 346 7.69 -16.11 23.08
N ARG A 347 8.90 -15.64 22.84
CA ARG A 347 9.27 -15.01 21.56
C ARG A 347 9.20 -16.00 20.40
N LEU A 348 9.69 -17.22 20.57
CA LEU A 348 9.63 -18.28 19.56
C LEU A 348 8.16 -18.66 19.26
N GLN A 349 7.32 -18.79 20.26
CA GLN A 349 5.89 -19.05 20.08
C GLN A 349 5.17 -17.93 19.29
N LEU A 350 5.51 -16.67 19.56
CA LEU A 350 4.98 -15.54 18.77
C LEU A 350 5.41 -15.64 17.31
N ILE A 351 6.69 -15.87 17.04
CA ILE A 351 7.23 -16.02 15.68
C ILE A 351 6.62 -17.23 14.96
N GLU A 352 6.32 -18.31 15.67
CA GLU A 352 5.62 -19.46 15.10
C GLU A 352 4.20 -19.11 14.67
N LYS A 353 3.44 -18.39 15.50
CA LYS A 353 2.11 -17.87 15.14
C LYS A 353 2.17 -16.96 13.92
N GLU A 354 3.13 -16.02 13.87
CA GLU A 354 3.39 -15.14 12.74
C GLU A 354 3.65 -15.92 11.46
N THR A 355 4.49 -16.96 11.54
CA THR A 355 4.82 -17.83 10.41
C THR A 355 3.59 -18.60 9.90
N ASN A 356 2.73 -19.07 10.80
CA ASN A 356 1.51 -19.78 10.45
C ASN A 356 0.46 -18.83 9.85
N GLN A 357 0.32 -17.63 10.39
CA GLN A 357 -0.57 -16.60 9.86
C GLN A 357 -0.16 -16.17 8.45
N LEU A 358 1.14 -16.00 8.19
CA LEU A 358 1.66 -15.64 6.87
C LEU A 358 1.27 -16.65 5.77
N LYS A 359 1.17 -17.95 6.07
CA LYS A 359 0.80 -18.99 5.09
C LYS A 359 -0.59 -18.80 4.46
N GLN A 360 -1.47 -18.04 5.12
CA GLN A 360 -2.82 -17.77 4.62
C GLN A 360 -2.83 -16.76 3.45
N TYR A 361 -1.74 -15.99 3.30
CA TYR A 361 -1.62 -14.88 2.35
C TYR A 361 -0.71 -15.25 1.18
N ASN A 362 -1.32 -15.50 0.02
CA ASN A 362 -0.55 -15.93 -1.15
C ASN A 362 -1.21 -15.39 -2.45
N TRP A 363 -0.38 -14.86 -3.33
CA TRP A 363 -0.83 -14.19 -4.54
C TRP A 363 -1.55 -15.11 -5.53
N LYS A 364 -1.21 -16.40 -5.57
CA LYS A 364 -1.93 -17.37 -6.40
C LYS A 364 -3.37 -17.54 -5.94
N LYS A 365 -3.62 -17.58 -4.62
CA LYS A 365 -4.96 -17.60 -4.05
C LYS A 365 -5.70 -16.29 -4.36
N THR A 366 -5.06 -15.13 -4.16
CA THR A 366 -5.63 -13.81 -4.49
C THR A 366 -6.06 -13.72 -5.95
N ALA A 367 -5.21 -14.17 -6.88
CA ALA A 367 -5.51 -14.18 -8.31
C ALA A 367 -6.64 -15.16 -8.66
N GLN A 368 -6.66 -16.36 -8.04
CA GLN A 368 -7.72 -17.34 -8.25
C GLN A 368 -9.08 -16.84 -7.76
N GLU A 369 -9.14 -16.22 -6.58
CA GLU A 369 -10.35 -15.62 -6.04
C GLU A 369 -10.84 -14.44 -6.92
N THR A 370 -9.91 -13.62 -7.42
CA THR A 370 -10.20 -12.54 -8.37
C THR A 370 -10.78 -13.12 -9.69
N ALA A 371 -10.19 -14.18 -10.21
CA ALA A 371 -10.69 -14.87 -11.39
C ALA A 371 -12.10 -15.45 -11.19
N ASN A 372 -12.38 -15.98 -10.00
CA ASN A 372 -13.71 -16.49 -9.66
C ASN A 372 -14.75 -15.35 -9.63
N VAL A 373 -14.38 -14.16 -9.12
CA VAL A 373 -15.26 -12.98 -9.21
C VAL A 373 -15.56 -12.66 -10.68
N TYR A 374 -14.56 -12.64 -11.57
CA TYR A 374 -14.78 -12.36 -13.00
C TYR A 374 -15.75 -13.36 -13.65
N ARG A 375 -15.60 -14.66 -13.38
CA ARG A 375 -16.48 -15.71 -13.94
C ARG A 375 -17.91 -15.62 -13.42
N ASN A 376 -18.09 -15.23 -12.16
CA ASN A 376 -19.42 -15.22 -11.54
C ASN A 376 -20.27 -14.00 -11.92
N ILE A 377 -19.66 -12.96 -12.49
CA ILE A 377 -20.36 -11.71 -12.84
C ILE A 377 -20.63 -11.57 -14.35
N LEU A 378 -20.09 -12.45 -15.17
CA LEU A 378 -20.34 -12.58 -16.61
C LEU A 378 -21.17 -13.82 -16.93
#